data_3be0b2b8dd44ca22c03fca1731d825a1
#
_entry.id   3be0b2b8dd44ca22c03fca1731d825a1
#
_cell.length_a   1.000
_cell.length_b   1.000
_cell.length_c   1.000
_cell.angle_alpha   90.00
_cell.angle_beta   90.00
_cell.angle_gamma   90.00
#
_symmetry.space_group_name_H-M   'P 1'
#
loop_
_entity.id
_entity.type
_entity.pdbx_description
1 polymer ?
#
loop_
_entity_poly.entity_id
_entity_poly.type
_entity_poly.pdbx_seq_one_letter_code
_entity_poly.pdbx_strand_id
1 'polypeptide(L)'
;MKRRHLVCSVLGSVVGLPLAVRAQTLDKSKLTLAVGGKNLLYYLPLTIAEQRGYFKAEGLDLTIVDFAGGSQALRAVVGGSADVVSGAFEHTVNMQEKGQRLRAFVLQGRAPQIVLGINPRTMPGFKSLADLKGKKIGVTAPGSSTNVMVNFALAKVGLKPSDVSIVGVGAGNGAVAAMRSGQIDALSNLDPVITLLQRSGDLKIISDTRVLAEADKVFGGPMPAACLYAPQAFIDKHPATVQALTNAIVRADKWIQVAGPSEIINNVPESY
;
A
#
# COMPACT_ATOMS: atom_id res chain seq x y z
N MET A 1 24.19 -24.89 -80.05
CA MET A 1 24.98 -24.23 -78.96
C MET A 1 24.02 -23.76 -77.90
N LYS A 2 23.90 -24.47 -76.76
CA LYS A 2 22.98 -24.14 -75.63
C LYS A 2 23.86 -23.73 -74.44
N ARG A 3 23.79 -22.45 -74.03
CA ARG A 3 24.48 -21.92 -72.85
C ARG A 3 23.65 -22.28 -71.62
N ARG A 4 24.18 -23.03 -70.67
CA ARG A 4 23.63 -23.29 -69.34
C ARG A 4 24.12 -22.17 -68.41
N HIS A 5 23.18 -21.44 -67.83
CA HIS A 5 23.46 -20.51 -66.74
C HIS A 5 23.41 -21.28 -65.43
N LEU A 6 24.54 -21.27 -64.69
CA LEU A 6 24.66 -21.78 -63.33
C LEU A 6 24.24 -20.65 -62.37
N VAL A 7 23.13 -20.90 -61.63
CA VAL A 7 22.70 -19.99 -60.55
C VAL A 7 23.28 -20.55 -59.25
N CYS A 8 24.30 -19.85 -58.70
CA CYS A 8 24.80 -20.16 -57.37
C CYS A 8 23.88 -19.51 -56.34
N SER A 9 23.11 -20.33 -55.60
CA SER A 9 22.35 -19.85 -54.43
C SER A 9 23.27 -19.79 -53.22
N VAL A 10 23.57 -18.58 -52.78
CA VAL A 10 24.26 -18.33 -51.51
C VAL A 10 23.22 -18.36 -50.38
N LEU A 11 23.18 -19.45 -49.60
CA LEU A 11 22.47 -19.52 -48.35
C LEU A 11 23.24 -18.74 -47.30
N GLY A 12 22.78 -17.52 -47.00
CA GLY A 12 23.27 -16.74 -45.88
C GLY A 12 22.71 -17.31 -44.57
N SER A 13 23.56 -18.02 -43.81
CA SER A 13 23.23 -18.42 -42.43
C SER A 13 23.23 -17.20 -41.54
N VAL A 14 22.04 -16.68 -41.15
CA VAL A 14 21.88 -15.68 -40.11
C VAL A 14 22.14 -16.35 -38.76
N VAL A 15 23.36 -16.25 -38.26
CA VAL A 15 23.72 -16.63 -36.90
C VAL A 15 23.05 -15.62 -35.97
N GLY A 16 21.91 -15.99 -35.40
CA GLY A 16 21.25 -15.23 -34.34
C GLY A 16 22.16 -15.22 -33.12
N LEU A 17 22.86 -14.11 -32.91
CA LEU A 17 23.54 -13.84 -31.62
C LEU A 17 22.48 -13.84 -30.52
N PRO A 18 22.63 -14.63 -29.46
CA PRO A 18 21.76 -14.51 -28.29
C PRO A 18 21.97 -13.09 -27.72
N LEU A 19 20.90 -12.30 -27.70
CA LEU A 19 20.85 -11.07 -26.92
C LEU A 19 21.07 -11.46 -25.46
N ALA A 20 22.31 -11.39 -25.01
CA ALA A 20 22.63 -11.50 -23.60
C ALA A 20 21.90 -10.35 -22.91
N VAL A 21 20.77 -10.62 -22.26
CA VAL A 21 20.12 -9.71 -21.35
C VAL A 21 21.15 -9.43 -20.25
N ARG A 22 21.84 -8.34 -20.41
CA ARG A 22 22.81 -7.87 -19.40
C ARG A 22 21.99 -7.59 -18.15
N ALA A 23 22.15 -8.41 -17.13
CA ALA A 23 21.61 -8.12 -15.81
C ALA A 23 22.11 -6.71 -15.44
N GLN A 24 21.18 -5.79 -15.29
CA GLN A 24 21.50 -4.42 -14.91
C GLN A 24 22.12 -4.46 -13.51
N THR A 25 23.37 -4.04 -13.36
CA THR A 25 24.02 -3.96 -12.05
C THR A 25 23.26 -2.95 -11.20
N LEU A 26 22.80 -3.39 -10.03
CA LEU A 26 22.08 -2.50 -9.11
C LEU A 26 23.02 -1.49 -8.47
N ASP A 27 22.57 -0.24 -8.39
CA ASP A 27 23.29 0.83 -7.70
C ASP A 27 23.37 0.57 -6.17
N LYS A 28 22.35 -0.10 -5.63
CA LYS A 28 22.26 -0.53 -4.23
C LYS A 28 21.38 -1.80 -4.17
N SER A 29 21.97 -2.94 -3.81
CA SER A 29 21.25 -4.21 -3.71
C SER A 29 20.65 -4.46 -2.33
N LYS A 30 21.30 -4.03 -1.25
CA LYS A 30 20.81 -4.17 0.13
C LYS A 30 19.98 -2.95 0.53
N LEU A 31 18.73 -3.20 0.92
CA LEU A 31 17.75 -2.16 1.22
C LEU A 31 16.96 -2.47 2.48
N THR A 32 16.58 -1.41 3.19
CA THR A 32 15.55 -1.47 4.23
C THR A 32 14.26 -0.82 3.70
N LEU A 33 13.17 -1.59 3.66
CA LEU A 33 11.83 -1.12 3.31
C LEU A 33 10.95 -1.08 4.56
N ALA A 34 10.39 0.09 4.85
CA ALA A 34 9.45 0.28 5.95
C ALA A 34 8.00 0.09 5.46
N VAL A 35 7.17 -0.57 6.24
CA VAL A 35 5.73 -0.71 6.00
C VAL A 35 4.97 -0.53 7.30
N GLY A 36 3.74 -0.06 7.26
CA GLY A 36 2.93 0.15 8.46
C GLY A 36 1.70 -0.75 8.49
N GLY A 37 1.84 -1.94 9.08
CA GLY A 37 0.82 -2.98 9.12
C GLY A 37 0.92 -3.90 7.91
N LYS A 38 2.03 -4.63 7.79
CA LYS A 38 2.34 -5.51 6.64
C LYS A 38 1.23 -6.51 6.32
N ASN A 39 0.50 -6.97 7.32
CA ASN A 39 -0.59 -7.95 7.18
C ASN A 39 -1.92 -7.35 6.68
N LEU A 40 -1.96 -6.05 6.38
CA LEU A 40 -3.13 -5.45 5.73
C LEU A 40 -3.20 -5.89 4.26
N LEU A 41 -4.38 -6.23 3.76
CA LEU A 41 -4.60 -6.54 2.34
C LEU A 41 -4.20 -5.37 1.42
N TYR A 42 -4.14 -4.17 1.96
CA TYR A 42 -3.60 -2.96 1.32
C TYR A 42 -2.17 -3.13 0.80
N TYR A 43 -1.36 -3.98 1.47
CA TYR A 43 0.03 -4.27 1.10
C TYR A 43 0.20 -5.68 0.51
N LEU A 44 -0.87 -6.31 0.04
CA LEU A 44 -0.82 -7.64 -0.57
C LEU A 44 0.23 -7.75 -1.68
N PRO A 45 0.39 -6.77 -2.60
CA PRO A 45 1.43 -6.85 -3.64
C PRO A 45 2.85 -6.92 -3.07
N LEU A 46 3.15 -6.18 -1.98
CA LEU A 46 4.44 -6.26 -1.29
C LEU A 46 4.68 -7.67 -0.75
N THR A 47 3.69 -8.23 -0.07
CA THR A 47 3.77 -9.58 0.53
C THR A 47 3.93 -10.65 -0.54
N ILE A 48 3.17 -10.58 -1.62
CA ILE A 48 3.30 -11.51 -2.75
C ILE A 48 4.69 -11.39 -3.42
N ALA A 49 5.19 -10.18 -3.63
CA ALA A 49 6.54 -9.98 -4.20
C ALA A 49 7.63 -10.59 -3.32
N GLU A 50 7.50 -10.47 -2.00
CA GLU A 50 8.41 -11.09 -1.03
C GLU A 50 8.30 -12.62 -1.03
N GLN A 51 7.09 -13.18 -0.83
CA GLN A 51 6.86 -14.61 -0.69
C GLN A 51 7.20 -15.38 -1.97
N ARG A 52 6.95 -14.79 -3.12
CA ARG A 52 7.30 -15.39 -4.42
C ARG A 52 8.73 -15.10 -4.88
N GLY A 53 9.53 -14.43 -4.04
CA GLY A 53 10.93 -14.15 -4.32
C GLY A 53 11.18 -13.17 -5.47
N TYR A 54 10.19 -12.31 -5.82
CA TYR A 54 10.34 -11.39 -6.95
C TYR A 54 11.41 -10.34 -6.71
N PHE A 55 11.58 -9.87 -5.47
CA PHE A 55 12.69 -8.97 -5.11
C PHE A 55 14.06 -9.64 -5.30
N LYS A 56 14.20 -10.91 -4.87
CA LYS A 56 15.45 -11.67 -5.06
C LYS A 56 15.73 -11.92 -6.54
N ALA A 57 14.68 -12.19 -7.34
CA ALA A 57 14.82 -12.38 -8.79
C ALA A 57 15.33 -11.12 -9.51
N GLU A 58 15.05 -9.93 -8.96
CA GLU A 58 15.58 -8.65 -9.44
C GLU A 58 16.95 -8.30 -8.81
N GLY A 59 17.58 -9.22 -8.04
CA GLY A 59 18.87 -9.02 -7.41
C GLY A 59 18.84 -8.21 -6.10
N LEU A 60 17.66 -7.96 -5.52
CA LEU A 60 17.49 -7.20 -4.30
C LEU A 60 17.59 -8.08 -3.04
N ASP A 61 18.40 -7.64 -2.09
CA ASP A 61 18.47 -8.16 -0.71
C ASP A 61 17.71 -7.18 0.19
N LEU A 62 16.41 -7.47 0.39
CA LEU A 62 15.46 -6.56 1.00
C LEU A 62 15.12 -6.98 2.44
N THR A 63 15.36 -6.09 3.41
CA THR A 63 14.85 -6.21 4.77
C THR A 63 13.56 -5.41 4.90
N ILE A 64 12.43 -6.09 5.16
CA ILE A 64 11.15 -5.43 5.39
C ILE A 64 10.94 -5.27 6.90
N VAL A 65 10.76 -4.01 7.34
CA VAL A 65 10.49 -3.65 8.75
C VAL A 65 9.04 -3.19 8.87
N ASP A 66 8.26 -3.91 9.69
CA ASP A 66 6.86 -3.60 9.94
C ASP A 66 6.69 -2.68 11.16
N PHE A 67 5.85 -1.67 11.02
CA PHE A 67 5.48 -0.71 12.06
C PHE A 67 3.97 -0.78 12.34
N ALA A 68 3.53 -0.25 13.47
CA ALA A 68 2.11 -0.26 13.84
C ALA A 68 1.20 0.54 12.88
N GLY A 69 1.77 1.47 12.11
CA GLY A 69 1.03 2.25 11.11
C GLY A 69 1.93 3.09 10.19
N GLY A 70 1.36 3.54 9.08
CA GLY A 70 2.09 4.19 7.99
C GLY A 70 2.87 5.46 8.38
N SER A 71 2.40 6.24 9.35
CA SER A 71 3.13 7.43 9.82
C SER A 71 4.46 7.07 10.52
N GLN A 72 4.54 5.89 11.12
CA GLN A 72 5.79 5.41 11.74
C GLN A 72 6.77 4.92 10.67
N ALA A 73 6.29 4.20 9.64
CA ALA A 73 7.09 3.82 8.48
C ALA A 73 7.62 5.06 7.73
N LEU A 74 6.79 6.09 7.55
CA LEU A 74 7.20 7.37 6.97
C LEU A 74 8.33 8.02 7.78
N ARG A 75 8.21 8.05 9.12
CA ARG A 75 9.27 8.61 9.98
C ARG A 75 10.59 7.85 9.84
N ALA A 76 10.55 6.52 9.65
CA ALA A 76 11.75 5.72 9.45
C ALA A 76 12.54 6.15 8.21
N VAL A 77 11.86 6.45 7.09
CA VAL A 77 12.51 6.94 5.87
C VAL A 77 12.98 8.39 6.01
N VAL A 78 12.18 9.26 6.58
CA VAL A 78 12.57 10.66 6.79
C VAL A 78 13.76 10.76 7.75
N GLY A 79 13.82 9.89 8.74
CA GLY A 79 14.93 9.77 9.70
C GLY A 79 16.13 8.98 9.19
N GLY A 80 16.08 8.40 7.97
CA GLY A 80 17.20 7.68 7.36
C GLY A 80 17.42 6.26 7.89
N SER A 81 16.50 5.71 8.71
CA SER A 81 16.56 4.32 9.19
C SER A 81 15.96 3.30 8.22
N ALA A 82 15.30 3.77 7.17
CA ALA A 82 14.86 2.97 6.04
C ALA A 82 15.08 3.73 4.73
N ASP A 83 15.20 3.00 3.62
CA ASP A 83 15.46 3.56 2.29
C ASP A 83 14.17 3.89 1.53
N VAL A 84 13.17 3.01 1.66
CA VAL A 84 11.92 3.05 0.90
C VAL A 84 10.75 2.77 1.84
N VAL A 85 9.59 3.31 1.54
CA VAL A 85 8.33 2.98 2.22
C VAL A 85 7.39 2.28 1.24
N SER A 86 6.78 1.19 1.71
CA SER A 86 5.49 0.72 1.20
C SER A 86 4.40 1.42 2.03
N GLY A 87 3.74 2.41 1.46
CA GLY A 87 2.84 3.28 2.22
C GLY A 87 1.82 3.98 1.35
N ALA A 88 1.10 4.90 1.96
CA ALA A 88 0.01 5.61 1.30
C ALA A 88 0.52 6.84 0.52
N PHE A 89 -0.05 7.06 -0.66
CA PHE A 89 0.36 8.10 -1.59
C PHE A 89 0.26 9.52 -1.00
N GLU A 90 -0.77 9.81 -0.21
CA GLU A 90 -0.99 11.14 0.39
C GLU A 90 0.15 11.56 1.32
N HIS A 91 0.96 10.63 1.83
CA HIS A 91 2.17 10.97 2.58
C HIS A 91 3.15 11.77 1.73
N THR A 92 3.25 11.48 0.43
CA THR A 92 4.14 12.20 -0.48
C THR A 92 3.69 13.64 -0.68
N VAL A 93 2.37 13.88 -0.70
CA VAL A 93 1.78 15.21 -0.81
C VAL A 93 1.99 16.00 0.49
N ASN A 94 1.59 15.43 1.63
CA ASN A 94 1.69 16.07 2.94
C ASN A 94 3.14 16.43 3.34
N MET A 95 4.11 15.63 2.87
CA MET A 95 5.51 15.89 3.18
C MET A 95 6.13 16.99 2.31
N GLN A 96 5.60 17.22 1.11
CA GLN A 96 6.02 18.36 0.28
C GLN A 96 5.68 19.70 0.93
N GLU A 97 4.53 19.83 1.61
CA GLU A 97 4.16 21.01 2.40
C GLU A 97 5.17 21.28 3.52
N LYS A 98 5.89 20.26 3.99
CA LYS A 98 6.93 20.34 5.01
C LYS A 98 8.35 20.45 4.43
N GLY A 99 8.47 20.70 3.12
CA GLY A 99 9.75 20.82 2.42
C GLY A 99 10.47 19.48 2.19
N GLN A 100 9.84 18.35 2.47
CA GLN A 100 10.40 17.02 2.26
C GLN A 100 9.97 16.47 0.90
N ARG A 101 10.92 16.26 -0.01
CA ARG A 101 10.65 15.75 -1.35
C ARG A 101 10.63 14.22 -1.36
N LEU A 102 9.47 13.64 -1.11
CA LEU A 102 9.20 12.22 -1.31
C LEU A 102 8.48 12.02 -2.65
N ARG A 103 8.80 10.95 -3.36
CA ARG A 103 8.17 10.61 -4.62
C ARG A 103 7.76 9.15 -4.67
N ALA A 104 6.50 8.91 -5.05
CA ALA A 104 6.01 7.58 -5.39
C ALA A 104 6.52 7.18 -6.78
N PHE A 105 6.90 5.90 -6.95
CA PHE A 105 7.42 5.39 -8.21
C PHE A 105 6.72 4.13 -8.73
N VAL A 106 5.94 3.43 -7.88
CA VAL A 106 5.05 2.33 -8.30
C VAL A 106 3.84 2.25 -7.37
N LEU A 107 2.65 2.06 -7.94
CA LEU A 107 1.43 1.81 -7.19
C LEU A 107 1.28 0.31 -6.89
N GLN A 108 0.65 0.00 -5.76
CA GLN A 108 0.24 -1.33 -5.33
C GLN A 108 -1.29 -1.47 -5.29
N GLY A 109 -2.01 -0.38 -5.46
CA GLY A 109 -3.47 -0.36 -5.45
C GLY A 109 -4.03 0.98 -5.91
N ARG A 110 -5.25 0.96 -6.44
CA ARG A 110 -5.92 2.14 -7.01
C ARG A 110 -6.98 2.76 -6.10
N ALA A 111 -7.41 2.03 -5.06
CA ALA A 111 -8.36 2.52 -4.07
C ALA A 111 -7.70 2.59 -2.69
N PRO A 112 -8.01 3.58 -1.85
CA PRO A 112 -7.44 3.70 -0.50
C PRO A 112 -7.74 2.52 0.41
N GLN A 113 -8.84 1.79 0.18
CA GLN A 113 -9.27 0.59 0.92
C GLN A 113 -9.52 0.86 2.42
N ILE A 114 -9.59 2.12 2.82
CA ILE A 114 -9.84 2.54 4.20
C ILE A 114 -11.35 2.58 4.44
N VAL A 115 -11.77 2.02 5.55
CA VAL A 115 -13.17 2.03 6.01
C VAL A 115 -13.24 2.81 7.30
N LEU A 116 -14.21 3.71 7.41
CA LEU A 116 -14.62 4.31 8.66
C LEU A 116 -15.94 3.67 9.10
N GLY A 117 -15.96 3.14 10.32
CA GLY A 117 -17.14 2.53 10.92
C GLY A 117 -17.31 2.94 12.37
N ILE A 118 -18.54 2.81 12.87
CA ILE A 118 -18.91 3.10 14.26
C ILE A 118 -19.14 1.81 15.05
N ASN A 119 -18.94 1.91 16.35
CA ASN A 119 -19.32 0.86 17.29
C ASN A 119 -20.84 0.97 17.58
N PRO A 120 -21.67 0.01 17.14
CA PRO A 120 -23.12 0.11 17.34
C PRO A 120 -23.54 0.04 18.81
N ARG A 121 -22.68 -0.47 19.71
CA ARG A 121 -22.97 -0.53 21.15
C ARG A 121 -22.73 0.80 21.86
N THR A 122 -21.68 1.54 21.48
CA THR A 122 -21.36 2.85 22.10
C THR A 122 -22.01 4.01 21.36
N MET A 123 -22.46 3.78 20.12
CA MET A 123 -23.15 4.76 19.27
C MET A 123 -24.45 4.21 18.67
N PRO A 124 -25.40 3.70 19.50
CA PRO A 124 -26.64 3.08 18.98
C PRO A 124 -27.55 4.05 18.22
N GLY A 125 -27.44 5.35 18.53
CA GLY A 125 -28.22 6.42 17.92
C GLY A 125 -27.54 7.15 16.78
N PHE A 126 -26.43 6.64 16.22
CA PHE A 126 -25.69 7.29 15.15
C PHE A 126 -26.55 7.59 13.92
N LYS A 127 -26.58 8.85 13.48
CA LYS A 127 -27.36 9.35 12.33
C LYS A 127 -26.47 9.97 11.24
N SER A 128 -25.39 10.63 11.62
CA SER A 128 -24.52 11.36 10.69
C SER A 128 -23.08 11.51 11.20
N LEU A 129 -22.16 11.92 10.33
CA LEU A 129 -20.77 12.19 10.70
C LEU A 129 -20.63 13.26 11.80
N ALA A 130 -21.63 14.15 11.98
CA ALA A 130 -21.61 15.14 13.05
C ALA A 130 -21.67 14.51 14.45
N ASP A 131 -22.24 13.30 14.58
CA ASP A 131 -22.32 12.55 15.84
C ASP A 131 -20.95 12.03 16.32
N LEU A 132 -19.91 12.14 15.49
CA LEU A 132 -18.54 11.84 15.86
C LEU A 132 -17.94 12.88 16.83
N LYS A 133 -18.55 14.06 16.99
CA LYS A 133 -18.08 15.07 17.93
C LYS A 133 -17.96 14.52 19.36
N GLY A 134 -16.80 14.73 19.99
CA GLY A 134 -16.49 14.23 21.33
C GLY A 134 -16.17 12.72 21.41
N LYS A 135 -16.14 12.01 20.29
CA LYS A 135 -15.94 10.56 20.26
C LYS A 135 -14.46 10.17 20.19
N LYS A 136 -14.16 8.94 20.65
CA LYS A 136 -12.85 8.31 20.54
C LYS A 136 -12.79 7.52 19.24
N ILE A 137 -11.90 7.92 18.34
CA ILE A 137 -11.78 7.29 17.02
C ILE A 137 -10.43 6.57 16.93
N GLY A 138 -10.48 5.25 16.78
CA GLY A 138 -9.31 4.42 16.55
C GLY A 138 -8.78 4.61 15.13
N VAL A 139 -7.47 4.68 15.01
CA VAL A 139 -6.73 4.71 13.73
C VAL A 139 -5.51 3.78 13.83
N THR A 140 -4.91 3.38 12.73
CA THR A 140 -3.69 2.53 12.79
C THR A 140 -2.59 3.22 13.59
N ALA A 141 -2.32 4.49 13.30
CA ALA A 141 -1.48 5.37 14.12
C ALA A 141 -1.86 6.83 13.85
N PRO A 142 -1.72 7.75 14.82
CA PRO A 142 -1.89 9.17 14.56
C PRO A 142 -1.00 9.66 13.42
N GLY A 143 -1.57 10.38 12.45
CA GLY A 143 -0.90 10.86 11.25
C GLY A 143 -0.77 9.84 10.11
N SER A 144 -1.27 8.61 10.26
CA SER A 144 -1.41 7.64 9.16
C SER A 144 -2.60 7.98 8.26
N SER A 145 -2.69 7.35 7.08
CA SER A 145 -3.80 7.54 6.13
C SER A 145 -5.18 7.28 6.73
N THR A 146 -5.29 6.33 7.66
CA THR A 146 -6.52 6.10 8.44
C THR A 146 -6.93 7.33 9.27
N ASN A 147 -5.97 8.08 9.82
CA ASN A 147 -6.25 9.35 10.50
C ASN A 147 -6.58 10.48 9.50
N VAL A 148 -5.91 10.53 8.36
CA VAL A 148 -6.22 11.48 7.27
C VAL A 148 -7.67 11.29 6.80
N MET A 149 -8.11 10.04 6.64
CA MET A 149 -9.49 9.69 6.28
C MET A 149 -10.50 10.20 7.32
N VAL A 150 -10.21 10.05 8.61
CA VAL A 150 -11.06 10.60 9.69
C VAL A 150 -11.14 12.12 9.56
N ASN A 151 -10.00 12.81 9.45
CA ASN A 151 -9.97 14.27 9.34
C ASN A 151 -10.76 14.77 8.12
N PHE A 152 -10.67 14.04 7.00
CA PHE A 152 -11.44 14.36 5.80
C PHE A 152 -12.95 14.17 6.02
N ALA A 153 -13.37 13.10 6.70
CA ALA A 153 -14.77 12.86 7.03
C ALA A 153 -15.32 13.94 7.98
N LEU A 154 -14.54 14.33 8.99
CA LEU A 154 -14.88 15.41 9.92
C LEU A 154 -15.06 16.76 9.21
N ALA A 155 -14.15 17.10 8.29
CA ALA A 155 -14.21 18.35 7.52
C ALA A 155 -15.49 18.47 6.69
N LYS A 156 -16.02 17.35 6.16
CA LYS A 156 -17.28 17.34 5.40
C LYS A 156 -18.50 17.82 6.19
N VAL A 157 -18.44 17.76 7.52
CA VAL A 157 -19.52 18.20 8.42
C VAL A 157 -19.11 19.37 9.29
N GLY A 158 -18.02 20.06 8.92
CA GLY A 158 -17.53 21.26 9.62
C GLY A 158 -16.86 21.01 10.96
N LEU A 159 -16.55 19.75 11.29
CA LEU A 159 -15.78 19.39 12.48
C LEU A 159 -14.28 19.51 12.25
N LYS A 160 -13.54 19.83 13.31
CA LYS A 160 -12.08 19.90 13.33
C LYS A 160 -11.49 18.61 13.94
N PRO A 161 -10.23 18.27 13.66
CA PRO A 161 -9.53 17.17 14.32
C PRO A 161 -9.55 17.24 15.85
N SER A 162 -9.57 18.46 16.42
CA SER A 162 -9.67 18.70 17.87
C SER A 162 -11.05 18.40 18.47
N ASP A 163 -12.08 18.20 17.65
CA ASP A 163 -13.43 17.87 18.12
C ASP A 163 -13.59 16.39 18.46
N VAL A 164 -12.57 15.57 18.23
CA VAL A 164 -12.54 14.13 18.52
C VAL A 164 -11.25 13.73 19.21
N SER A 165 -11.22 12.53 19.82
CA SER A 165 -10.00 11.94 20.37
C SER A 165 -9.47 10.88 19.42
N ILE A 166 -8.30 11.08 18.83
CA ILE A 166 -7.65 10.10 17.96
C ILE A 166 -6.81 9.13 18.80
N VAL A 167 -7.08 7.83 18.67
CA VAL A 167 -6.42 6.75 19.42
C VAL A 167 -5.69 5.83 18.45
N GLY A 168 -4.38 5.66 18.61
CA GLY A 168 -3.60 4.66 17.85
C GLY A 168 -3.89 3.26 18.36
N VAL A 169 -4.52 2.41 17.55
CA VAL A 169 -4.92 1.05 17.91
C VAL A 169 -4.21 -0.04 17.07
N GLY A 170 -3.33 0.36 16.15
CA GLY A 170 -2.62 -0.54 15.24
C GLY A 170 -3.48 -1.05 14.08
N ALA A 171 -2.86 -1.95 13.31
CA ALA A 171 -3.41 -2.50 12.07
C ALA A 171 -3.87 -3.97 12.21
N GLY A 172 -4.05 -4.47 13.41
CA GLY A 172 -4.36 -5.88 13.68
C GLY A 172 -5.22 -6.08 14.91
N ASN A 173 -4.91 -7.11 15.71
CA ASN A 173 -5.70 -7.55 16.87
C ASN A 173 -5.96 -6.45 17.91
N GLY A 174 -5.05 -5.48 18.06
CA GLY A 174 -5.25 -4.32 18.94
C GLY A 174 -6.48 -3.49 18.57
N ALA A 175 -6.69 -3.25 17.26
CA ALA A 175 -7.87 -2.54 16.76
C ALA A 175 -9.17 -3.32 17.02
N VAL A 176 -9.13 -4.64 16.82
CA VAL A 176 -10.28 -5.53 17.09
C VAL A 176 -10.63 -5.50 18.58
N ALA A 177 -9.65 -5.63 19.46
CA ALA A 177 -9.84 -5.60 20.89
C ALA A 177 -10.39 -4.24 21.38
N ALA A 178 -9.83 -3.12 20.89
CA ALA A 178 -10.29 -1.78 21.25
C ALA A 178 -11.75 -1.51 20.86
N MET A 179 -12.17 -2.00 19.68
CA MET A 179 -13.55 -1.88 19.23
C MET A 179 -14.49 -2.75 20.07
N ARG A 180 -14.13 -4.00 20.30
CA ARG A 180 -14.96 -4.96 21.08
C ARG A 180 -15.12 -4.57 22.54
N SER A 181 -14.08 -3.99 23.15
CA SER A 181 -14.15 -3.52 24.53
C SER A 181 -14.91 -2.19 24.70
N GLY A 182 -15.22 -1.47 23.61
CA GLY A 182 -15.79 -0.13 23.67
C GLY A 182 -14.76 0.94 24.08
N GLN A 183 -13.47 0.66 24.02
CA GLN A 183 -12.41 1.63 24.26
C GLN A 183 -12.45 2.75 23.23
N ILE A 184 -12.93 2.47 22.02
CA ILE A 184 -13.15 3.42 20.92
C ILE A 184 -14.61 3.36 20.46
N ASP A 185 -15.14 4.50 20.02
CA ASP A 185 -16.51 4.67 19.53
C ASP A 185 -16.61 4.46 18.02
N ALA A 186 -15.54 4.75 17.31
CA ALA A 186 -15.41 4.56 15.87
C ALA A 186 -14.01 4.06 15.52
N LEU A 187 -13.86 3.49 14.33
CA LEU A 187 -12.60 2.95 13.84
C LEU A 187 -12.42 3.29 12.37
N SER A 188 -11.27 3.85 12.03
CA SER A 188 -10.78 3.94 10.66
C SER A 188 -9.63 2.95 10.49
N ASN A 189 -9.86 1.92 9.68
CA ASN A 189 -8.88 0.85 9.47
C ASN A 189 -9.10 0.19 8.09
N LEU A 190 -8.42 -0.91 7.85
CA LEU A 190 -8.41 -1.66 6.59
C LEU A 190 -8.71 -3.15 6.87
N ASP A 191 -8.88 -3.93 5.79
CA ASP A 191 -8.97 -5.38 5.91
C ASP A 191 -7.61 -6.02 6.25
N PRO A 192 -7.63 -7.09 7.07
CA PRO A 192 -8.77 -7.92 7.46
C PRO A 192 -9.56 -7.41 8.70
N VAL A 193 -9.06 -6.41 9.44
CA VAL A 193 -9.68 -5.90 10.69
C VAL A 193 -11.14 -5.50 10.48
N ILE A 194 -11.43 -4.77 9.41
CA ILE A 194 -12.78 -4.28 9.10
C ILE A 194 -13.75 -5.45 8.84
N THR A 195 -13.36 -6.39 8.00
CA THR A 195 -14.20 -7.56 7.68
C THR A 195 -14.48 -8.41 8.93
N LEU A 196 -13.49 -8.61 9.81
CA LEU A 196 -13.67 -9.34 11.06
C LEU A 196 -14.73 -8.67 11.95
N LEU A 197 -14.61 -7.36 12.17
CA LEU A 197 -15.53 -6.60 13.01
C LEU A 197 -16.93 -6.47 12.40
N GLN A 198 -17.00 -6.31 11.07
CA GLN A 198 -18.28 -6.24 10.34
C GLN A 198 -19.03 -7.57 10.43
N ARG A 199 -18.36 -8.70 10.23
CA ARG A 199 -18.97 -10.05 10.29
C ARG A 199 -19.46 -10.41 11.68
N SER A 200 -18.82 -9.94 12.74
CA SER A 200 -19.25 -10.16 14.12
C SER A 200 -20.29 -9.13 14.61
N GLY A 201 -20.67 -8.15 13.78
CA GLY A 201 -21.60 -7.09 14.17
C GLY A 201 -21.01 -6.06 15.14
N ASP A 202 -19.69 -6.06 15.34
CA ASP A 202 -18.99 -5.13 16.23
C ASP A 202 -18.72 -3.77 15.58
N LEU A 203 -18.92 -3.65 14.25
CA LEU A 203 -18.72 -2.43 13.48
C LEU A 203 -19.82 -2.24 12.43
N LYS A 204 -20.39 -1.02 12.38
CA LYS A 204 -21.28 -0.57 11.31
C LYS A 204 -20.52 0.42 10.41
N ILE A 205 -20.38 0.09 9.13
CA ILE A 205 -19.69 0.93 8.15
C ILE A 205 -20.48 2.22 7.92
N ILE A 206 -19.79 3.36 7.87
CA ILE A 206 -20.33 4.69 7.56
C ILE A 206 -19.62 5.37 6.38
N SER A 207 -18.41 4.92 6.03
CA SER A 207 -17.71 5.30 4.81
C SER A 207 -16.79 4.15 4.37
N ASP A 208 -16.82 3.81 3.08
CA ASP A 208 -16.08 2.68 2.53
C ASP A 208 -15.34 3.08 1.26
N THR A 209 -14.01 2.96 1.25
CA THR A 209 -13.18 3.27 0.08
C THR A 209 -12.50 2.02 -0.50
N ARG A 210 -13.03 0.82 -0.21
CA ARG A 210 -12.51 -0.45 -0.78
C ARG A 210 -12.89 -0.61 -2.25
N VAL A 211 -13.94 0.05 -2.70
CA VAL A 211 -14.43 0.03 -4.09
C VAL A 211 -14.14 1.39 -4.74
N LEU A 212 -13.60 1.41 -5.96
CA LEU A 212 -13.23 2.63 -6.67
C LEU A 212 -14.38 3.65 -6.77
N ALA A 213 -15.57 3.20 -7.18
CA ALA A 213 -16.73 4.08 -7.31
C ALA A 213 -17.14 4.76 -6.00
N GLU A 214 -16.99 4.08 -4.86
CA GLU A 214 -17.26 4.67 -3.55
C GLU A 214 -16.11 5.58 -3.10
N ALA A 215 -14.86 5.21 -3.39
CA ALA A 215 -13.70 6.06 -3.15
C ALA A 215 -13.84 7.39 -3.93
N ASP A 216 -14.22 7.35 -5.20
CA ASP A 216 -14.45 8.54 -6.03
C ASP A 216 -15.55 9.45 -5.44
N LYS A 217 -16.63 8.87 -4.90
CA LYS A 217 -17.67 9.66 -4.19
C LYS A 217 -17.14 10.30 -2.91
N VAL A 218 -16.29 9.59 -2.17
CA VAL A 218 -15.71 10.11 -0.93
C VAL A 218 -14.77 11.27 -1.21
N PHE A 219 -13.87 11.14 -2.18
CA PHE A 219 -12.80 12.11 -2.45
C PHE A 219 -13.12 13.10 -3.59
N GLY A 220 -14.19 12.88 -4.34
CA GLY A 220 -14.54 13.70 -5.51
C GLY A 220 -13.74 13.35 -6.76
N GLY A 221 -13.09 12.19 -6.81
CA GLY A 221 -12.30 11.70 -7.93
C GLY A 221 -11.30 10.62 -7.51
N PRO A 222 -10.48 10.13 -8.45
CA PRO A 222 -9.50 9.09 -8.19
C PRO A 222 -8.51 9.49 -7.09
N MET A 223 -8.35 8.61 -6.10
CA MET A 223 -7.37 8.77 -5.02
C MET A 223 -6.36 7.62 -5.10
N PRO A 224 -5.08 7.88 -5.46
CA PRO A 224 -4.04 6.85 -5.43
C PRO A 224 -3.91 6.24 -4.03
N ALA A 225 -3.57 4.95 -4.01
CA ALA A 225 -3.55 4.18 -2.77
C ALA A 225 -2.12 3.79 -2.35
N ALA A 226 -1.94 2.53 -1.96
CA ALA A 226 -0.63 2.00 -1.61
C ALA A 226 0.37 2.16 -2.75
N CYS A 227 1.57 2.60 -2.41
CA CYS A 227 2.66 2.77 -3.36
C CYS A 227 4.02 2.51 -2.68
N LEU A 228 5.05 2.27 -3.46
CA LEU A 228 6.41 2.46 -2.98
C LEU A 228 6.80 3.93 -3.22
N TYR A 229 7.35 4.55 -2.20
CA TYR A 229 7.91 5.89 -2.29
C TYR A 229 9.23 6.01 -1.52
N ALA A 230 10.06 6.96 -1.96
CA ALA A 230 11.36 7.22 -1.34
C ALA A 230 11.70 8.73 -1.43
N PRO A 231 12.72 9.20 -0.72
CA PRO A 231 13.29 10.53 -0.93
C PRO A 231 13.75 10.70 -2.39
N GLN A 232 13.52 11.88 -2.97
CA GLN A 232 13.95 12.17 -4.34
C GLN A 232 15.45 11.88 -4.54
N ALA A 233 16.28 12.26 -3.56
CA ALA A 233 17.71 11.99 -3.62
C ALA A 233 18.08 10.50 -3.70
N PHE A 234 17.28 9.61 -3.07
CA PHE A 234 17.46 8.18 -3.18
C PHE A 234 17.13 7.70 -4.60
N ILE A 235 16.02 8.18 -5.17
CA ILE A 235 15.59 7.81 -6.53
C ILE A 235 16.62 8.24 -7.56
N ASP A 236 17.14 9.46 -7.45
CA ASP A 236 18.12 10.01 -8.36
C ASP A 236 19.46 9.27 -8.28
N LYS A 237 19.85 8.85 -7.07
CA LYS A 237 21.11 8.15 -6.83
C LYS A 237 21.07 6.66 -7.21
N HIS A 238 19.88 6.02 -7.13
CA HIS A 238 19.73 4.58 -7.28
C HIS A 238 18.66 4.17 -8.30
N PRO A 239 18.71 4.67 -9.56
CA PRO A 239 17.67 4.45 -10.55
C PRO A 239 17.49 2.96 -10.93
N ALA A 240 18.58 2.19 -11.02
CA ALA A 240 18.50 0.76 -11.31
C ALA A 240 17.81 -0.02 -10.18
N THR A 241 18.08 0.35 -8.93
CA THR A 241 17.43 -0.23 -7.75
C THR A 241 15.93 0.11 -7.71
N VAL A 242 15.56 1.35 -8.02
CA VAL A 242 14.15 1.79 -8.12
C VAL A 242 13.42 1.03 -9.22
N GLN A 243 14.07 0.79 -10.36
CA GLN A 243 13.51 -0.01 -11.44
C GLN A 243 13.30 -1.47 -11.01
N ALA A 244 14.25 -2.07 -10.31
CA ALA A 244 14.15 -3.44 -9.80
C ALA A 244 13.00 -3.59 -8.78
N LEU A 245 12.83 -2.63 -7.86
CA LEU A 245 11.69 -2.58 -6.94
C LEU A 245 10.37 -2.47 -7.70
N THR A 246 10.33 -1.61 -8.72
CA THR A 246 9.15 -1.43 -9.59
C THR A 246 8.79 -2.72 -10.31
N ASN A 247 9.78 -3.40 -10.91
CA ASN A 247 9.57 -4.68 -11.62
C ASN A 247 8.96 -5.75 -10.70
N ALA A 248 9.50 -5.88 -9.48
CA ALA A 248 9.02 -6.85 -8.50
C ALA A 248 7.55 -6.61 -8.10
N ILE A 249 7.17 -5.36 -7.83
CA ILE A 249 5.79 -4.99 -7.48
C ILE A 249 4.86 -5.20 -8.69
N VAL A 250 5.22 -4.71 -9.87
CA VAL A 250 4.39 -4.90 -11.08
C VAL A 250 4.18 -6.38 -11.40
N ARG A 251 5.20 -7.22 -11.16
CA ARG A 251 5.07 -8.67 -11.31
C ARG A 251 4.09 -9.27 -10.30
N ALA A 252 4.10 -8.79 -9.06
CA ALA A 252 3.15 -9.21 -8.03
C ALA A 252 1.72 -8.77 -8.38
N ASP A 253 1.53 -7.51 -8.80
CA ASP A 253 0.22 -6.99 -9.23
C ASP A 253 -0.36 -7.80 -10.39
N LYS A 254 0.45 -8.09 -11.41
CA LYS A 254 0.03 -8.93 -12.55
C LYS A 254 -0.36 -10.35 -12.11
N TRP A 255 0.39 -10.95 -11.19
CA TRP A 255 0.07 -12.26 -10.67
C TRP A 255 -1.24 -12.25 -9.87
N ILE A 256 -1.46 -11.28 -8.98
CA ILE A 256 -2.68 -11.14 -8.19
C ILE A 256 -3.93 -11.02 -9.10
N GLN A 257 -3.82 -10.36 -10.25
CA GLN A 257 -4.94 -10.18 -11.19
C GLN A 257 -5.45 -11.49 -11.79
N VAL A 258 -4.63 -12.52 -11.85
CA VAL A 258 -4.98 -13.83 -12.47
C VAL A 258 -5.05 -14.96 -11.45
N ALA A 259 -4.54 -14.77 -10.24
CA ALA A 259 -4.52 -15.78 -9.20
C ALA A 259 -5.91 -15.98 -8.59
N GLY A 260 -6.27 -17.25 -8.38
CA GLY A 260 -7.48 -17.60 -7.62
C GLY A 260 -7.31 -17.37 -6.11
N PRO A 261 -8.43 -17.29 -5.34
CA PRO A 261 -8.37 -17.08 -3.88
C PRO A 261 -7.47 -18.09 -3.15
N SER A 262 -7.54 -19.37 -3.51
CA SER A 262 -6.72 -20.43 -2.89
C SER A 262 -5.23 -20.23 -3.18
N GLU A 263 -4.88 -19.75 -4.37
CA GLU A 263 -3.49 -19.47 -4.72
C GLU A 263 -2.95 -18.28 -3.92
N ILE A 264 -3.77 -17.24 -3.70
CA ILE A 264 -3.40 -16.10 -2.88
C ILE A 264 -3.17 -16.55 -1.43
N ILE A 265 -4.10 -17.33 -0.86
CA ILE A 265 -4.00 -17.85 0.52
C ILE A 265 -2.71 -18.67 0.70
N ASN A 266 -2.35 -19.50 -0.27
CA ASN A 266 -1.14 -20.33 -0.22
C ASN A 266 0.18 -19.52 -0.41
N ASN A 267 0.09 -18.25 -0.79
CA ASN A 267 1.25 -17.38 -1.02
C ASN A 267 1.30 -16.17 -0.07
N VAL A 268 0.55 -16.22 1.04
CA VAL A 268 0.65 -15.23 2.14
C VAL A 268 1.04 -15.94 3.42
N PRO A 269 1.69 -15.24 4.38
CA PRO A 269 1.98 -15.81 5.70
C PRO A 269 0.69 -16.14 6.47
N GLU A 270 0.77 -17.09 7.41
CA GLU A 270 -0.33 -17.51 8.30
C GLU A 270 -0.92 -16.33 9.11
N SER A 271 -0.13 -15.28 9.29
CA SER A 271 -0.54 -14.05 10.00
C SER A 271 -1.44 -13.11 9.18
N TYR A 272 -1.77 -13.47 7.93
CA TYR A 272 -2.62 -12.67 7.04
C TYR A 272 -4.12 -12.80 7.31
#